data_dd9508dc5cf2f73ef9f756fadafa26bc
#
_entry.id   dd9508dc5cf2f73ef9f756fadafa26bc
#
_cell.length_a   1.000
_cell.length_b   1.000
_cell.length_c   1.000
_cell.angle_alpha   90.00
_cell.angle_beta   90.00
_cell.angle_gamma   90.00
#
_symmetry.space_group_name_H-M   'P 1'
#
loop_
_entity.id
_entity.type
_entity.pdbx_description
1 polymer ?
#
loop_
_entity_poly.entity_id
_entity_poly.type
_entity_poly.pdbx_seq_one_letter_code
_entity_poly.pdbx_strand_id
1 'polypeptide(L)'
;MPTVYERIKDIVVEKLGVDEGDINEGASFVDDLGADSLDLVELIMAFEEEFSSDGQAVEISDDDAGNINTIKDAVDYLKGKGASDA
;
A
#
# COMPACT_ATOMS: atom_id res chain seq x y z
N MET A 1 6.55 -10.55 13.79
CA MET A 1 6.80 -10.35 12.34
C MET A 1 5.75 -9.41 11.77
N PRO A 2 6.15 -8.38 11.01
CA PRO A 2 5.16 -7.46 10.45
C PRO A 2 4.28 -8.16 9.41
N THR A 3 3.00 -7.89 9.49
CA THR A 3 2.06 -8.37 8.48
C THR A 3 2.13 -7.49 7.23
N VAL A 4 1.51 -7.94 6.15
CA VAL A 4 1.39 -7.12 4.93
C VAL A 4 0.70 -5.80 5.28
N TYR A 5 -0.36 -5.86 6.07
CA TYR A 5 -1.07 -4.66 6.53
C TYR A 5 -0.13 -3.69 7.26
N GLU A 6 0.66 -4.20 8.20
CA GLU A 6 1.57 -3.35 8.97
C GLU A 6 2.64 -2.71 8.10
N ARG A 7 3.17 -3.46 7.13
CA ARG A 7 4.16 -2.95 6.20
C ARG A 7 3.59 -1.85 5.32
N ILE A 8 2.37 -2.03 4.83
CA ILE A 8 1.68 -0.99 4.05
C ILE A 8 1.43 0.23 4.91
N LYS A 9 0.97 0.03 6.13
CA LYS A 9 0.71 1.12 7.08
C LYS A 9 1.95 1.96 7.32
N ASP A 10 3.09 1.32 7.55
CA ASP A 10 4.36 2.04 7.77
C ASP A 10 4.74 2.89 6.56
N ILE A 11 4.56 2.34 5.35
CA ILE A 11 4.84 3.08 4.12
C ILE A 11 3.92 4.29 3.99
N VAL A 12 2.64 4.11 4.27
CA VAL A 12 1.66 5.20 4.17
C VAL A 12 1.97 6.30 5.16
N VAL A 13 2.30 5.95 6.40
CA VAL A 13 2.71 6.94 7.41
C VAL A 13 3.91 7.73 6.93
N GLU A 14 4.91 7.05 6.40
CA GLU A 14 6.13 7.70 5.92
C GLU A 14 5.89 8.61 4.72
N LYS A 15 5.13 8.14 3.75
CA LYS A 15 4.94 8.86 2.48
C LYS A 15 3.91 9.98 2.57
N LEU A 16 2.85 9.79 3.33
CA LEU A 16 1.77 10.78 3.44
C LEU A 16 1.87 11.65 4.68
N GLY A 17 2.68 11.26 5.65
CA GLY A 17 2.82 12.01 6.89
C GLY A 17 1.58 11.98 7.78
N VAL A 18 0.76 10.93 7.65
CA VAL A 18 -0.45 10.77 8.47
C VAL A 18 -0.13 9.99 9.74
N ASP A 19 -0.99 10.09 10.74
CA ASP A 19 -0.83 9.35 11.99
C ASP A 19 -1.28 7.89 11.80
N GLU A 20 -0.62 6.97 12.49
CA GLU A 20 -1.01 5.56 12.48
C GLU A 20 -2.48 5.38 12.86
N GLY A 21 -2.96 6.19 13.80
CA GLY A 21 -4.35 6.10 14.26
C GLY A 21 -5.38 6.44 13.21
N ASP A 22 -4.97 7.09 12.12
CA ASP A 22 -5.87 7.42 11.01
C ASP A 22 -5.94 6.31 9.98
N ILE A 23 -5.10 5.29 10.10
CA ILE A 23 -5.04 4.19 9.14
C ILE A 23 -5.82 3.00 9.66
N ASN A 24 -6.76 2.52 8.84
CA ASN A 24 -7.49 1.29 9.08
C ASN A 24 -7.78 0.65 7.72
N GLU A 25 -8.29 -0.57 7.72
CA GLU A 25 -8.51 -1.30 6.47
C GLU A 25 -9.45 -0.58 5.51
N GLY A 26 -10.43 0.12 6.03
CA GLY A 26 -11.40 0.85 5.21
C GLY A 26 -10.97 2.24 4.80
N ALA A 27 -9.80 2.72 5.27
CA ALA A 27 -9.36 4.08 4.95
C ALA A 27 -9.03 4.21 3.47
N SER A 28 -9.63 5.23 2.84
CA SER A 28 -9.36 5.58 1.46
C SER A 28 -8.11 6.43 1.38
N PHE A 29 -7.21 6.13 0.45
CA PHE A 29 -6.00 6.93 0.28
C PHE A 29 -6.33 8.39 -0.05
N VAL A 30 -7.31 8.61 -0.89
CA VAL A 30 -7.68 9.95 -1.34
C VAL A 30 -8.62 10.63 -0.35
N ASP A 31 -9.71 9.96 0.02
CA ASP A 31 -10.77 10.58 0.82
C ASP A 31 -10.43 10.71 2.29
N ASP A 32 -9.77 9.71 2.84
CA ASP A 32 -9.47 9.68 4.28
C ASP A 32 -8.06 10.13 4.61
N LEU A 33 -7.11 9.83 3.73
CA LEU A 33 -5.70 10.11 3.98
C LEU A 33 -5.17 11.29 3.18
N GLY A 34 -5.97 11.85 2.29
CA GLY A 34 -5.62 13.07 1.58
C GLY A 34 -4.58 12.93 0.49
N ALA A 35 -4.38 11.72 -0.04
CA ALA A 35 -3.42 11.49 -1.10
C ALA A 35 -3.90 12.07 -2.42
N ASP A 36 -3.01 12.74 -3.14
CA ASP A 36 -3.29 13.19 -4.50
C ASP A 36 -2.71 12.19 -5.51
N SER A 37 -2.79 12.51 -6.80
CA SER A 37 -2.33 11.60 -7.86
C SER A 37 -0.83 11.27 -7.75
N LEU A 38 -0.01 12.27 -7.40
CA LEU A 38 1.42 12.05 -7.24
C LEU A 38 1.72 11.20 -6.02
N ASP A 39 0.98 11.44 -4.93
CA ASP A 39 1.13 10.63 -3.72
C ASP A 39 0.80 9.17 -3.99
N LEU A 40 -0.26 8.92 -4.78
CA LEU A 40 -0.64 7.57 -5.14
C LEU A 40 0.45 6.87 -5.95
N VAL A 41 1.06 7.58 -6.91
CA VAL A 41 2.16 7.02 -7.70
C VAL A 41 3.33 6.65 -6.78
N GLU A 42 3.68 7.53 -5.85
CA GLU A 42 4.76 7.27 -4.91
C GLU A 42 4.46 6.08 -4.00
N LEU A 43 3.22 5.97 -3.53
CA LEU A 43 2.80 4.83 -2.71
C LEU A 43 2.93 3.53 -3.48
N ILE A 44 2.45 3.50 -4.72
CA ILE A 44 2.51 2.30 -5.55
C ILE A 44 3.96 1.88 -5.77
N MET A 45 4.84 2.82 -6.09
CA MET A 45 6.26 2.53 -6.27
C MET A 45 6.89 2.01 -4.98
N ALA A 46 6.53 2.60 -3.85
CA ALA A 46 7.05 2.15 -2.56
C ALA A 46 6.58 0.74 -2.22
N PHE A 47 5.33 0.41 -2.54
CA PHE A 47 4.81 -0.95 -2.35
C PHE A 47 5.58 -1.94 -3.22
N GLU A 48 5.82 -1.60 -4.48
CA GLU A 48 6.60 -2.45 -5.37
C GLU A 48 7.99 -2.72 -4.81
N GLU A 49 8.68 -1.69 -4.34
CA GLU A 49 10.01 -1.84 -3.76
C GLU A 49 10.00 -2.68 -2.49
N GLU A 50 9.07 -2.39 -1.60
CA GLU A 50 9.00 -3.08 -0.30
C GLU A 50 8.75 -4.57 -0.48
N PHE A 51 7.79 -4.93 -1.32
CA PHE A 51 7.39 -6.32 -1.46
C PHE A 51 8.21 -7.10 -2.48
N SER A 52 8.96 -6.42 -3.34
CA SER A 52 9.93 -7.08 -4.22
C SER A 52 11.12 -7.64 -3.45
N SER A 53 11.41 -7.10 -2.27
CA SER A 53 12.51 -7.58 -1.44
C SER A 53 12.28 -9.00 -0.90
N ASP A 54 11.05 -9.51 -1.00
CA ASP A 54 10.70 -10.85 -0.54
C ASP A 54 11.09 -11.94 -1.56
N GLY A 55 11.83 -11.57 -2.59
CA GLY A 55 12.40 -12.54 -3.53
C GLY A 55 11.65 -12.67 -4.85
N GLN A 56 10.52 -12.00 -4.99
CA GLN A 56 9.76 -11.96 -6.23
C GLN A 56 9.52 -10.52 -6.62
N ALA A 57 9.74 -10.20 -7.89
CA ALA A 57 9.45 -8.87 -8.39
C ALA A 57 7.93 -8.63 -8.36
N VAL A 58 7.52 -7.55 -7.73
CA VAL A 58 6.12 -7.13 -7.70
C VAL A 58 5.96 -5.94 -8.63
N GLU A 59 5.11 -6.09 -9.62
CA GLU A 59 4.78 -5.01 -10.54
C GLU A 59 3.29 -4.71 -10.44
N ILE A 60 2.96 -3.45 -10.31
CA ILE A 60 1.57 -2.99 -10.21
C ILE A 60 1.30 -2.16 -11.45
N SER A 61 0.46 -2.66 -12.34
CA SER A 61 0.12 -1.94 -13.57
C SER A 61 -0.73 -0.70 -13.24
N ASP A 62 -0.80 0.24 -14.17
CA ASP A 62 -1.63 1.43 -13.99
C ASP A 62 -3.11 1.06 -13.82
N ASP A 63 -3.56 0.04 -14.53
CA ASP A 63 -4.94 -0.43 -14.42
C ASP A 63 -5.21 -0.99 -13.02
N ASP A 64 -4.29 -1.78 -12.50
CA ASP A 64 -4.41 -2.35 -11.15
C ASP A 64 -4.31 -1.26 -10.10
N ALA A 65 -3.40 -0.30 -10.29
CA ALA A 65 -3.27 0.82 -9.36
C ALA A 65 -4.57 1.62 -9.25
N GLY A 66 -5.29 1.75 -10.35
CA GLY A 66 -6.58 2.44 -10.35
C GLY A 66 -7.66 1.75 -9.53
N ASN A 67 -7.47 0.47 -9.23
CA ASN A 67 -8.40 -0.30 -8.41
C ASN A 67 -7.98 -0.39 -6.95
N ILE A 68 -6.83 0.17 -6.60
CA ILE A 68 -6.36 0.19 -5.21
C ILE A 68 -6.75 1.52 -4.59
N ASN A 69 -7.89 1.53 -3.91
CA ASN A 69 -8.46 2.76 -3.36
C ASN A 69 -8.35 2.85 -1.84
N THR A 70 -8.33 1.71 -1.15
CA THR A 70 -8.26 1.65 0.31
C THR A 70 -7.05 0.84 0.75
N ILE A 71 -6.75 0.93 2.04
CA ILE A 71 -5.68 0.12 2.65
C ILE A 71 -5.95 -1.36 2.41
N LYS A 72 -7.21 -1.80 2.60
CA LYS A 72 -7.57 -3.20 2.38
C LYS A 72 -7.33 -3.62 0.93
N ASP A 73 -7.67 -2.77 -0.02
CA ASP A 73 -7.43 -3.07 -1.44
C ASP A 73 -5.95 -3.35 -1.70
N ALA A 74 -5.07 -2.53 -1.11
CA ALA A 74 -3.64 -2.71 -1.26
C ALA A 74 -3.16 -4.00 -0.60
N VAL A 75 -3.66 -4.31 0.59
CA VAL A 75 -3.32 -5.55 1.30
C VAL A 75 -3.72 -6.76 0.46
N ASP A 76 -4.96 -6.77 -0.01
CA ASP A 76 -5.48 -7.90 -0.80
C ASP A 76 -4.72 -8.06 -2.11
N TYR A 77 -4.42 -6.96 -2.78
CA TYR A 77 -3.67 -7.00 -4.03
C TYR A 77 -2.28 -7.60 -3.83
N LEU A 78 -1.56 -7.11 -2.82
CA LEU A 78 -0.19 -7.57 -2.58
C LEU A 78 -0.15 -9.02 -2.12
N LYS A 79 -1.11 -9.44 -1.31
CA LYS A 79 -1.23 -10.87 -0.94
C LYS A 79 -1.48 -11.73 -2.17
N GLY A 80 -2.28 -11.24 -3.10
CA GLY A 80 -2.51 -11.92 -4.37
C GLY A 80 -1.27 -12.02 -5.26
N LYS A 81 -0.28 -11.16 -5.01
CA LYS A 81 1.00 -11.18 -5.73
C LYS A 81 2.07 -12.00 -5.02
N GLY A 82 1.73 -12.63 -3.92
CA GLY A 82 2.64 -13.50 -3.20
C GLY A 82 3.18 -12.96 -1.88
N ALA A 83 2.82 -11.76 -1.50
CA ALA A 83 3.21 -11.21 -0.21
C ALA A 83 2.52 -12.00 0.91
N SER A 84 3.24 -12.23 1.99
CA SER A 84 2.69 -12.99 3.12
C SER A 84 2.90 -12.27 4.44
N ASP A 85 2.09 -12.64 5.42
CA ASP A 85 2.14 -12.06 6.75
C ASP A 85 3.26 -12.65 7.63
N ALA A 86 3.94 -13.63 7.12
CA ALA A 86 4.98 -14.29 7.90
C ALA A 86 6.34 -13.61 7.73
#